data_d3c1d577e3767fd713addadd07f1831d
#
_entry.id   d3c1d577e3767fd713addadd07f1831d
#
_cell.length_a   1.000
_cell.length_b   1.000
_cell.length_c   1.000
_cell.angle_alpha   90.00
_cell.angle_beta   90.00
_cell.angle_gamma   90.00
#
_symmetry.space_group_name_H-M   'P 1'
#
loop_
_entity.id
_entity.type
_entity.pdbx_description
1 polymer ?
#
loop_
_entity_poly.entity_id
_entity_poly.type
_entity_poly.pdbx_seq_one_letter_code
_entity_poly.pdbx_strand_id
1 'polypeptide(L)'
;GFRSSPQSAKARKMAGIVQHQHPGVTWWCPQLPASPKQAMDGVWAGVSAWPREHMAIIGSSLGGFYAAWLAQQLGCPAVLLNPAVHPARDLARCIGEHPAWHDPSQKVFFDAACVQELAELEALPQSLPSTAVPPTLAVIAKGDEVLDWREMLARHAAGQVRLVEGSDHALSDFDDHLP
;
A
#
# COMPACT_ATOMS: atom_id res chain seq x y z
N GLY A 1 -2.43 -5.15 0.16
CA GLY A 1 -1.26 -5.92 0.61
C GLY A 1 -1.16 -7.30 -0.05
N PHE A 2 -0.05 -8.00 0.17
CA PHE A 2 0.15 -9.35 -0.37
C PHE A 2 -0.99 -10.30 0.05
N ARG A 3 -1.56 -11.06 -0.89
CA ARG A 3 -2.69 -11.98 -0.69
C ARG A 3 -3.99 -11.33 -0.18
N SER A 4 -4.07 -10.01 -0.17
CA SER A 4 -5.21 -9.26 0.35
C SER A 4 -6.25 -8.97 -0.74
N SER A 5 -7.37 -8.40 -0.34
CA SER A 5 -8.45 -8.05 -1.25
C SER A 5 -9.18 -6.77 -0.79
N PRO A 6 -10.08 -6.22 -1.61
CA PRO A 6 -10.99 -5.16 -1.22
C PRO A 6 -11.89 -5.51 -0.03
N GLN A 7 -12.01 -6.81 0.29
CA GLN A 7 -12.80 -7.33 1.41
C GLN A 7 -12.02 -7.35 2.74
N SER A 8 -10.77 -6.89 2.76
CA SER A 8 -10.00 -6.79 4.01
C SER A 8 -10.68 -5.84 5.00
N ALA A 9 -10.48 -6.08 6.31
CA ALA A 9 -11.11 -5.28 7.37
C ALA A 9 -10.88 -3.77 7.19
N LYS A 10 -9.61 -3.37 6.95
CA LYS A 10 -9.27 -1.96 6.73
C LYS A 10 -9.92 -1.37 5.48
N ALA A 11 -9.94 -2.09 4.36
CA ALA A 11 -10.55 -1.60 3.13
C ALA A 11 -12.07 -1.40 3.28
N ARG A 12 -12.77 -2.36 3.90
CA ARG A 12 -14.21 -2.24 4.19
C ARG A 12 -14.51 -1.11 5.17
N LYS A 13 -13.69 -0.96 6.20
CA LYS A 13 -13.84 0.11 7.19
C LYS A 13 -13.72 1.48 6.52
N MET A 14 -12.67 1.69 5.75
CA MET A 14 -12.45 2.94 5.01
C MET A 14 -13.55 3.21 3.99
N ALA A 15 -14.00 2.20 3.25
CA ALA A 15 -15.14 2.32 2.33
C ALA A 15 -16.40 2.81 3.06
N GLY A 16 -16.70 2.24 4.23
CA GLY A 16 -17.83 2.65 5.06
C GLY A 16 -17.70 4.10 5.54
N ILE A 17 -16.54 4.50 6.03
CA ILE A 17 -16.28 5.89 6.47
C ILE A 17 -16.50 6.85 5.30
N VAL A 18 -15.88 6.60 4.15
CA VAL A 18 -16.01 7.46 2.97
C VAL A 18 -17.48 7.55 2.54
N GLN A 19 -18.18 6.44 2.46
CA GLN A 19 -19.57 6.41 2.04
C GLN A 19 -20.50 7.21 2.96
N HIS A 20 -20.30 7.12 4.29
CA HIS A 20 -21.21 7.75 5.26
C HIS A 20 -20.82 9.19 5.60
N GLN A 21 -19.53 9.50 5.66
CA GLN A 21 -19.05 10.81 6.12
C GLN A 21 -18.64 11.72 4.96
N HIS A 22 -18.31 11.15 3.79
CA HIS A 22 -17.84 11.89 2.63
C HIS A 22 -18.54 11.45 1.33
N PRO A 23 -19.87 11.60 1.23
CA PRO A 23 -20.67 11.05 0.11
C PRO A 23 -20.30 11.63 -1.26
N GLY A 24 -19.58 12.76 -1.30
CA GLY A 24 -19.05 13.36 -2.53
C GLY A 24 -17.70 12.77 -2.99
N VAL A 25 -17.10 11.87 -2.21
CA VAL A 25 -15.81 11.24 -2.53
C VAL A 25 -16.03 9.87 -3.14
N THR A 26 -15.40 9.62 -4.29
CA THR A 26 -15.39 8.30 -4.91
C THR A 26 -14.37 7.40 -4.22
N TRP A 27 -14.83 6.30 -3.62
CA TRP A 27 -13.96 5.25 -3.11
C TRP A 27 -13.74 4.18 -4.18
N TRP A 28 -12.48 3.86 -4.46
CA TRP A 28 -12.12 2.80 -5.40
C TRP A 28 -11.01 1.93 -4.83
N CYS A 29 -11.28 0.66 -4.68
CA CYS A 29 -10.36 -0.32 -4.13
C CYS A 29 -10.45 -1.60 -4.98
N PRO A 30 -9.66 -1.70 -6.06
CA PRO A 30 -9.72 -2.86 -6.95
C PRO A 30 -9.05 -4.09 -6.34
N GLN A 31 -9.46 -5.30 -6.79
CA GLN A 31 -8.68 -6.50 -6.57
C GLN A 31 -7.42 -6.43 -7.43
N LEU A 32 -6.26 -6.46 -6.77
CA LEU A 32 -4.98 -6.46 -7.46
C LEU A 32 -4.56 -7.89 -7.82
N PRO A 33 -4.03 -8.14 -9.04
CA PRO A 33 -3.43 -9.41 -9.41
C PRO A 33 -2.14 -9.68 -8.65
N ALA A 34 -1.62 -10.91 -8.72
CA ALA A 34 -0.37 -11.30 -8.07
C ALA A 34 0.85 -10.61 -8.69
N SER A 35 0.85 -10.42 -10.03
CA SER A 35 1.91 -9.69 -10.74
C SER A 35 1.93 -8.21 -10.33
N PRO A 36 3.02 -7.71 -9.73
CA PRO A 36 3.19 -6.30 -9.39
C PRO A 36 3.05 -5.36 -10.58
N LYS A 37 3.60 -5.75 -11.71
CA LYS A 37 3.49 -4.97 -12.95
C LYS A 37 2.04 -4.82 -13.38
N GLN A 38 1.29 -5.93 -13.49
CA GLN A 38 -0.12 -5.89 -13.87
C GLN A 38 -0.95 -5.10 -12.84
N ALA A 39 -0.62 -5.22 -11.54
CA ALA A 39 -1.28 -4.47 -10.49
C ALA A 39 -1.09 -2.96 -10.70
N MET A 40 0.14 -2.51 -10.96
CA MET A 40 0.44 -1.09 -11.19
C MET A 40 -0.16 -0.57 -12.49
N ASP A 41 -0.05 -1.32 -13.57
CA ASP A 41 -0.66 -0.97 -14.87
C ASP A 41 -2.19 -0.82 -14.72
N GLY A 42 -2.84 -1.76 -14.02
CA GLY A 42 -4.29 -1.73 -13.77
C GLY A 42 -4.74 -0.54 -12.92
N VAL A 43 -3.99 -0.23 -11.84
CA VAL A 43 -4.31 0.95 -11.02
C VAL A 43 -4.09 2.22 -11.81
N TRP A 44 -2.97 2.34 -12.53
CA TRP A 44 -2.68 3.49 -13.37
C TRP A 44 -3.80 3.75 -14.39
N ALA A 45 -4.20 2.72 -15.12
CA ALA A 45 -5.30 2.82 -16.09
C ALA A 45 -6.62 3.26 -15.43
N GLY A 46 -6.92 2.72 -14.24
CA GLY A 46 -8.15 3.01 -13.50
C GLY A 46 -8.25 4.45 -12.99
N VAL A 47 -7.11 5.11 -12.70
CA VAL A 47 -7.08 6.48 -12.16
C VAL A 47 -6.59 7.51 -13.17
N SER A 48 -6.27 7.12 -14.41
CA SER A 48 -5.66 7.99 -15.42
C SER A 48 -6.48 9.24 -15.72
N ALA A 49 -7.81 9.15 -15.66
CA ALA A 49 -8.75 10.23 -15.90
C ALA A 49 -9.15 10.99 -14.62
N TRP A 50 -8.61 10.63 -13.46
CA TRP A 50 -8.98 11.29 -12.21
C TRP A 50 -8.22 12.59 -12.02
N PRO A 51 -8.87 13.61 -11.42
CA PRO A 51 -8.20 14.89 -11.12
C PRO A 51 -7.19 14.68 -9.99
N ARG A 52 -5.91 14.76 -10.30
CA ARG A 52 -4.80 14.41 -9.38
C ARG A 52 -4.78 15.29 -8.13
N GLU A 53 -5.20 16.55 -8.26
CA GLU A 53 -5.29 17.53 -7.18
C GLU A 53 -6.40 17.20 -6.14
N HIS A 54 -7.34 16.32 -6.51
CA HIS A 54 -8.45 15.88 -5.66
C HIS A 54 -8.39 14.39 -5.32
N MET A 55 -7.24 13.76 -5.54
CA MET A 55 -7.03 12.34 -5.32
C MET A 55 -6.06 12.12 -4.16
N ALA A 56 -6.30 11.07 -3.38
CA ALA A 56 -5.36 10.55 -2.39
C ALA A 56 -5.30 9.02 -2.48
N ILE A 57 -4.17 8.45 -2.13
CA ILE A 57 -3.95 7.00 -2.19
C ILE A 57 -3.71 6.47 -0.78
N ILE A 58 -4.33 5.34 -0.45
CA ILE A 58 -4.11 4.65 0.83
C ILE A 58 -3.61 3.24 0.54
N GLY A 59 -2.53 2.84 1.19
CA GLY A 59 -1.99 1.49 1.04
C GLY A 59 -1.43 0.91 2.32
N SER A 60 -1.53 -0.42 2.48
CA SER A 60 -1.00 -1.15 3.64
C SER A 60 -0.05 -2.25 3.20
N SER A 61 1.08 -2.41 3.91
CA SER A 61 2.09 -3.44 3.63
C SER A 61 2.62 -3.31 2.19
N LEU A 62 2.58 -4.36 1.36
CA LEU A 62 2.89 -4.27 -0.07
C LEU A 62 2.05 -3.20 -0.78
N GLY A 63 0.77 -3.04 -0.40
CA GLY A 63 -0.07 -1.95 -0.91
C GLY A 63 0.44 -0.56 -0.50
N GLY A 64 1.13 -0.44 0.63
CA GLY A 64 1.82 0.77 1.05
C GLY A 64 3.00 1.12 0.15
N PHE A 65 3.79 0.13 -0.26
CA PHE A 65 4.83 0.30 -1.26
C PHE A 65 4.26 0.81 -2.59
N TYR A 66 3.19 0.16 -3.09
CA TYR A 66 2.51 0.58 -4.32
C TYR A 66 1.93 2.00 -4.21
N ALA A 67 1.32 2.31 -3.06
CA ALA A 67 0.74 3.64 -2.81
C ALA A 67 1.81 4.73 -2.79
N ALA A 68 2.96 4.48 -2.16
CA ALA A 68 4.09 5.41 -2.15
C ALA A 68 4.63 5.66 -3.55
N TRP A 69 4.81 4.59 -4.33
CA TRP A 69 5.28 4.69 -5.71
C TRP A 69 4.29 5.47 -6.59
N LEU A 70 3.01 5.09 -6.56
CA LEU A 70 1.96 5.75 -7.35
C LEU A 70 1.79 7.23 -6.97
N ALA A 71 1.81 7.54 -5.67
CA ALA A 71 1.68 8.92 -5.19
C ALA A 71 2.78 9.83 -5.76
N GLN A 72 4.01 9.32 -5.82
CA GLN A 72 5.12 10.06 -6.43
C GLN A 72 4.92 10.26 -7.92
N GLN A 73 4.48 9.23 -8.66
CA GLN A 73 4.26 9.32 -10.09
C GLN A 73 3.08 10.23 -10.45
N LEU A 74 2.05 10.25 -9.61
CA LEU A 74 0.81 11.01 -9.84
C LEU A 74 0.85 12.42 -9.21
N GLY A 75 1.77 12.67 -8.28
CA GLY A 75 1.86 13.94 -7.56
C GLY A 75 0.74 14.15 -6.54
N CYS A 76 0.13 13.09 -6.01
CA CYS A 76 -1.00 13.17 -5.08
C CYS A 76 -0.63 12.70 -3.66
N PRO A 77 -1.36 13.13 -2.61
CA PRO A 77 -1.14 12.68 -1.24
C PRO A 77 -1.28 11.17 -1.06
N ALA A 78 -0.54 10.61 -0.07
CA ALA A 78 -0.68 9.21 0.30
C ALA A 78 -0.70 8.98 1.82
N VAL A 79 -1.48 7.97 2.23
CA VAL A 79 -1.44 7.38 3.57
C VAL A 79 -0.92 5.95 3.48
N LEU A 80 0.14 5.69 4.22
CA LEU A 80 0.90 4.44 4.18
C LEU A 80 0.78 3.76 5.55
N LEU A 81 0.30 2.53 5.56
CA LEU A 81 0.07 1.75 6.77
C LEU A 81 1.07 0.59 6.81
N ASN A 82 2.04 0.62 7.71
CA ASN A 82 3.14 -0.35 7.78
C ASN A 82 3.68 -0.68 6.37
N PRO A 83 4.16 0.32 5.60
CA PRO A 83 4.50 0.14 4.19
C PRO A 83 5.74 -0.74 4.02
N ALA A 84 5.69 -1.71 3.11
CA ALA A 84 6.88 -2.46 2.72
C ALA A 84 7.93 -1.52 2.09
N VAL A 85 9.20 -1.73 2.44
CA VAL A 85 10.33 -0.93 1.94
C VAL A 85 11.12 -1.69 0.88
N HIS A 86 11.38 -2.97 1.14
CA HIS A 86 12.12 -3.88 0.26
C HIS A 86 11.28 -5.10 -0.11
N PRO A 87 10.13 -4.91 -0.81
CA PRO A 87 9.19 -6.01 -1.05
C PRO A 87 9.79 -7.14 -1.89
N ALA A 88 10.75 -6.89 -2.79
CA ALA A 88 11.42 -7.94 -3.54
C ALA A 88 12.21 -8.87 -2.60
N ARG A 89 12.98 -8.30 -1.66
CA ARG A 89 13.72 -9.06 -0.64
C ARG A 89 12.77 -9.85 0.26
N ASP A 90 11.76 -9.17 0.78
CA ASP A 90 10.88 -9.71 1.82
C ASP A 90 9.96 -10.81 1.29
N LEU A 91 9.52 -10.70 0.03
CA LEU A 91 8.63 -11.66 -0.61
C LEU A 91 9.35 -12.75 -1.42
N ALA A 92 10.68 -12.68 -1.59
CA ALA A 92 11.43 -13.76 -2.25
C ALA A 92 11.20 -15.14 -1.61
N ARG A 93 10.99 -15.18 -0.29
CA ARG A 93 10.66 -16.40 0.47
C ARG A 93 9.21 -16.89 0.27
N CYS A 94 8.37 -16.09 -0.38
CA CYS A 94 6.96 -16.38 -0.61
C CYS A 94 6.67 -16.89 -2.02
N ILE A 95 7.68 -17.35 -2.76
CA ILE A 95 7.45 -17.98 -4.06
C ILE A 95 6.67 -19.27 -3.86
N GLY A 96 5.56 -19.40 -4.59
CA GLY A 96 4.70 -20.57 -4.52
C GLY A 96 3.21 -20.23 -4.50
N GLU A 97 2.43 -21.23 -4.15
CA GLU A 97 0.98 -21.13 -4.05
C GLU A 97 0.58 -20.81 -2.61
N HIS A 98 -0.28 -19.82 -2.45
CA HIS A 98 -0.77 -19.37 -1.14
C HIS A 98 -2.29 -19.22 -1.14
N PRO A 99 -2.97 -19.54 -0.04
CA PRO A 99 -4.39 -19.21 0.10
C PRO A 99 -4.58 -17.70 0.21
N ALA A 100 -5.61 -17.15 -0.40
CA ALA A 100 -5.99 -15.75 -0.20
C ALA A 100 -6.50 -15.53 1.23
N TRP A 101 -6.20 -14.37 1.84
CA TRP A 101 -6.60 -14.10 3.23
C TRP A 101 -8.11 -14.02 3.43
N HIS A 102 -8.84 -13.50 2.44
CA HIS A 102 -10.29 -13.31 2.52
C HIS A 102 -11.08 -14.57 2.17
N ASP A 103 -10.48 -15.48 1.42
CA ASP A 103 -11.10 -16.75 1.01
C ASP A 103 -9.98 -17.81 0.82
N PRO A 104 -9.74 -18.64 1.85
CA PRO A 104 -8.69 -19.67 1.77
C PRO A 104 -8.88 -20.73 0.69
N SER A 105 -10.08 -20.83 0.09
CA SER A 105 -10.34 -21.74 -1.06
C SER A 105 -9.73 -21.18 -2.35
N GLN A 106 -9.56 -19.87 -2.44
CA GLN A 106 -8.88 -19.23 -3.57
C GLN A 106 -7.37 -19.24 -3.36
N LYS A 107 -6.65 -19.52 -4.42
CA LYS A 107 -5.20 -19.60 -4.40
C LYS A 107 -4.59 -18.47 -5.20
N VAL A 108 -3.57 -17.86 -4.62
CA VAL A 108 -2.73 -16.86 -5.26
C VAL A 108 -1.39 -17.51 -5.54
N PHE A 109 -0.99 -17.56 -6.79
CA PHE A 109 0.33 -18.02 -7.18
C PHE A 109 1.27 -16.81 -7.31
N PHE A 110 2.36 -16.84 -6.57
CA PHE A 110 3.40 -15.82 -6.58
C PHE A 110 4.71 -16.47 -7.04
N ASP A 111 5.25 -16.03 -8.15
CA ASP A 111 6.41 -16.65 -8.77
C ASP A 111 7.66 -15.76 -8.74
N ALA A 112 8.76 -16.28 -9.27
CA ALA A 112 10.01 -15.54 -9.35
C ALA A 112 9.92 -14.30 -10.26
N ALA A 113 9.03 -14.31 -11.27
CA ALA A 113 8.80 -13.14 -12.12
C ALA A 113 8.18 -11.99 -11.30
N CYS A 114 7.27 -12.30 -10.39
CA CYS A 114 6.70 -11.29 -9.47
C CYS A 114 7.79 -10.65 -8.58
N VAL A 115 8.77 -11.42 -8.10
CA VAL A 115 9.91 -10.89 -7.33
C VAL A 115 10.76 -9.96 -8.21
N GLN A 116 11.01 -10.37 -9.46
CA GLN A 116 11.75 -9.54 -10.41
C GLN A 116 11.02 -8.23 -10.72
N GLU A 117 9.70 -8.27 -10.94
CA GLU A 117 8.87 -7.09 -11.17
C GLU A 117 8.89 -6.13 -9.96
N LEU A 118 8.91 -6.65 -8.72
CA LEU A 118 9.10 -5.83 -7.51
C LEU A 118 10.46 -5.16 -7.50
N ALA A 119 11.54 -5.89 -7.80
CA ALA A 119 12.89 -5.33 -7.86
C ALA A 119 13.00 -4.23 -8.92
N GLU A 120 12.34 -4.39 -10.06
CA GLU A 120 12.28 -3.36 -11.10
C GLU A 120 11.54 -2.12 -10.62
N LEU A 121 10.41 -2.26 -9.92
CA LEU A 121 9.70 -1.13 -9.31
C LEU A 121 10.53 -0.42 -8.23
N GLU A 122 11.28 -1.16 -7.41
CA GLU A 122 12.19 -0.59 -6.41
C GLU A 122 13.32 0.22 -7.05
N ALA A 123 13.84 -0.24 -8.20
CA ALA A 123 14.94 0.38 -8.91
C ALA A 123 14.54 1.64 -9.70
N LEU A 124 13.24 1.81 -9.99
CA LEU A 124 12.78 2.99 -10.71
C LEU A 124 13.06 4.26 -9.90
N PRO A 125 13.55 5.33 -10.53
CA PRO A 125 13.76 6.60 -9.85
C PRO A 125 12.45 7.05 -9.19
N GLN A 126 12.49 7.18 -7.88
CA GLN A 126 11.36 7.69 -7.10
C GLN A 126 11.35 9.23 -7.08
N SER A 127 12.01 9.83 -8.02
CA SER A 127 12.11 11.28 -8.15
C SER A 127 11.54 11.70 -9.50
N LEU A 128 10.32 12.19 -9.46
CA LEU A 128 10.02 13.27 -10.39
C LEU A 128 11.01 14.41 -10.10
N PRO A 129 11.51 15.12 -11.13
CA PRO A 129 12.18 16.40 -10.94
C PRO A 129 11.09 17.39 -10.52
N SER A 130 10.54 17.21 -9.35
CA SER A 130 9.50 18.06 -8.81
C SER A 130 10.03 18.72 -7.54
N THR A 131 9.88 20.01 -7.51
CA THR A 131 10.11 20.87 -6.37
C THR A 131 9.17 20.59 -5.19
N ALA A 132 8.25 19.64 -5.32
CA ALA A 132 7.31 19.25 -4.27
C ALA A 132 7.19 17.72 -4.18
N VAL A 133 7.72 17.14 -3.12
CA VAL A 133 7.39 15.76 -2.72
C VAL A 133 5.93 15.74 -2.30
N PRO A 134 5.10 14.82 -2.86
CA PRO A 134 3.70 14.74 -2.46
C PRO A 134 3.56 14.52 -0.94
N PRO A 135 2.59 15.15 -0.28
CA PRO A 135 2.36 14.94 1.14
C PRO A 135 2.12 13.46 1.44
N THR A 136 2.91 12.89 2.33
CA THR A 136 2.75 11.50 2.77
C THR A 136 2.61 11.44 4.28
N LEU A 137 1.70 10.58 4.75
CA LEU A 137 1.59 10.19 6.15
C LEU A 137 1.87 8.69 6.26
N ALA A 138 2.94 8.31 6.93
CA ALA A 138 3.23 6.92 7.25
C ALA A 138 2.82 6.63 8.70
N VAL A 139 1.90 5.68 8.89
CA VAL A 139 1.55 5.12 10.20
C VAL A 139 2.30 3.81 10.35
N ILE A 140 3.19 3.75 11.34
CA ILE A 140 4.16 2.67 11.50
C ILE A 140 4.05 2.09 12.91
N ALA A 141 3.71 0.82 13.01
CA ALA A 141 3.65 0.08 14.26
C ALA A 141 5.04 -0.45 14.64
N LYS A 142 5.49 -0.16 15.86
CA LYS A 142 6.76 -0.70 16.36
C LYS A 142 6.67 -2.19 16.71
N GLY A 143 5.47 -2.72 16.91
CA GLY A 143 5.22 -4.13 17.13
C GLY A 143 4.99 -4.94 15.84
N ASP A 144 5.25 -4.36 14.67
CA ASP A 144 5.15 -5.09 13.39
C ASP A 144 6.10 -6.30 13.40
N GLU A 145 5.51 -7.50 13.33
CA GLU A 145 6.24 -8.77 13.40
C GLU A 145 6.71 -9.29 12.04
N VAL A 146 6.32 -8.58 10.96
CA VAL A 146 6.62 -8.96 9.58
C VAL A 146 7.70 -8.09 8.96
N LEU A 147 7.63 -6.77 9.18
CA LEU A 147 8.51 -5.76 8.60
C LEU A 147 9.23 -4.95 9.68
N ASP A 148 10.49 -4.62 9.46
CA ASP A 148 11.24 -3.77 10.41
C ASP A 148 10.74 -2.32 10.34
N TRP A 149 10.14 -1.86 11.42
CA TRP A 149 9.65 -0.50 11.54
C TRP A 149 10.75 0.57 11.39
N ARG A 150 12.00 0.22 11.66
CA ARG A 150 13.14 1.15 11.50
C ARG A 150 13.44 1.42 10.03
N GLU A 151 13.33 0.41 9.17
CA GLU A 151 13.44 0.57 7.72
C GLU A 151 12.31 1.47 7.19
N MET A 152 11.07 1.23 7.66
CA MET A 152 9.92 2.08 7.29
C MET A 152 10.14 3.53 7.72
N LEU A 153 10.58 3.75 8.97
CA LEU A 153 10.86 5.08 9.50
C LEU A 153 11.95 5.79 8.68
N ALA A 154 13.06 5.12 8.41
CA ALA A 154 14.15 5.69 7.63
C ALA A 154 13.71 6.06 6.20
N ARG A 155 12.90 5.20 5.57
CA ARG A 155 12.40 5.40 4.21
C ARG A 155 11.45 6.59 4.09
N HIS A 156 10.60 6.81 5.09
CA HIS A 156 9.54 7.81 5.05
C HIS A 156 9.81 9.05 5.92
N ALA A 157 11.03 9.21 6.42
CA ALA A 157 11.42 10.30 7.32
C ALA A 157 11.23 11.71 6.73
N ALA A 158 11.20 11.85 5.41
CA ALA A 158 10.95 13.14 4.74
C ALA A 158 9.48 13.57 4.75
N GLY A 159 8.56 12.65 5.02
CA GLY A 159 7.12 12.90 5.17
C GLY A 159 6.69 13.04 6.62
N GLN A 160 5.37 13.02 6.83
CA GLN A 160 4.83 12.90 8.17
C GLN A 160 4.88 11.44 8.62
N VAL A 161 5.37 11.17 9.81
CA VAL A 161 5.41 9.83 10.39
C VAL A 161 4.69 9.83 11.72
N ARG A 162 3.74 8.90 11.88
CA ARG A 162 3.12 8.54 13.14
C ARG A 162 3.63 7.16 13.57
N LEU A 163 4.48 7.14 14.59
CA LEU A 163 4.88 5.88 15.23
C LEU A 163 3.80 5.46 16.23
N VAL A 164 3.42 4.20 16.18
CA VAL A 164 2.48 3.56 17.11
C VAL A 164 3.27 2.62 18.00
N GLU A 165 3.23 2.87 19.30
CA GLU A 165 3.83 1.97 20.29
C GLU A 165 3.00 0.70 20.38
N GLY A 166 3.62 -0.45 20.19
CA GLY A 166 2.90 -1.72 20.06
C GLY A 166 2.21 -1.87 18.71
N SER A 167 0.98 -2.36 18.70
CA SER A 167 0.23 -2.79 17.53
C SER A 167 0.95 -3.92 16.77
N ASP A 168 0.47 -4.31 15.59
CA ASP A 168 1.01 -5.42 14.80
C ASP A 168 1.11 -5.04 13.31
N HIS A 169 1.57 -5.96 12.47
CA HIS A 169 1.63 -5.74 11.02
C HIS A 169 0.28 -5.39 10.42
N ALA A 170 -0.78 -5.99 10.95
CA ALA A 170 -2.14 -5.73 10.48
C ALA A 170 -2.70 -4.40 10.95
N LEU A 171 -2.07 -3.69 11.90
CA LEU A 171 -2.69 -2.59 12.65
C LEU A 171 -4.07 -3.03 13.14
N SER A 172 -4.09 -4.05 14.00
CA SER A 172 -5.35 -4.65 14.49
C SER A 172 -6.18 -3.66 15.32
N ASP A 173 -5.55 -2.62 15.83
CA ASP A 173 -6.12 -1.47 16.52
C ASP A 173 -6.41 -0.28 15.57
N PHE A 174 -6.63 -0.56 14.28
CA PHE A 174 -6.79 0.46 13.23
C PHE A 174 -7.85 1.52 13.57
N ASP A 175 -8.89 1.13 14.30
CA ASP A 175 -9.97 2.03 14.70
C ASP A 175 -9.49 3.15 15.63
N ASP A 176 -8.46 2.91 16.44
CA ASP A 176 -7.87 3.87 17.37
C ASP A 176 -7.00 4.92 16.65
N HIS A 177 -6.74 4.69 15.38
CA HIS A 177 -5.89 5.55 14.54
C HIS A 177 -6.68 6.37 13.52
N LEU A 178 -7.99 6.17 13.44
CA LEU A 178 -8.89 6.98 12.63
C LEU A 178 -9.13 8.34 13.28
N PRO A 179 -9.40 9.38 12.48
CA PRO A 179 -9.77 10.71 13.00
C PRO A 179 -11.15 10.71 13.64
#